data_ea656df9c01914e737961dc6b8d37c8e
#
_entry.id   ea656df9c01914e737961dc6b8d37c8e
#
_cell.length_a   1.000
_cell.length_b   1.000
_cell.length_c   1.000
_cell.angle_alpha   90.00
_cell.angle_beta   90.00
_cell.angle_gamma   90.00
#
_symmetry.space_group_name_H-M   'P 1'
#
loop_
_entity.id
_entity.type
_entity.pdbx_description
1 polymer ?
#
loop_
_entity_poly.entity_id
_entity_poly.type
_entity_poly.pdbx_seq_one_letter_code
_entity_poly.pdbx_strand_id
1 'polypeptide(L)'
;MKRRDFLSFVAGAAAWPVAASAQQVDYPNRTVRIVIGSGAGGGTDTVARIVAQKLQEALGGTFLVENKPGASGRLAPDTVAKSAPDGYTLLGAAPGAMTVGTAIWDHIPYDIFKDFTPISLMADYPLIVLVNKSHPAHTIAELVAWLKANPNKANYATPSPVFTLPIEHFKIKTGAPATAISYRSSSESITSLLSGQTAFAFVETPVSAPQIGEGHLRALAVTTTARIPELPDIPTLAEAGVADVVGSTYLALMGPAGIPTPIAGKLEAACRQITATDDFKARMKALAATPIGSTADELTARMRDEVRRWSAVVKEANIKFEQ
;
A
#
# COMPACT_ATOMS: atom_id res chain seq x y z
N MET A 1 59.72 -2.22 -57.93
CA MET A 1 58.75 -2.50 -56.90
C MET A 1 57.72 -1.36 -56.98
N LYS A 2 56.44 -1.68 -57.36
CA LYS A 2 55.45 -0.69 -57.74
C LYS A 2 54.63 -0.32 -56.49
N ARG A 3 54.36 0.96 -56.28
CA ARG A 3 53.62 1.59 -55.18
C ARG A 3 52.20 1.10 -54.98
N ARG A 4 51.77 0.02 -55.62
CA ARG A 4 50.39 -0.49 -55.63
C ARG A 4 50.13 -1.59 -54.63
N ASP A 5 51.13 -2.19 -54.01
CA ASP A 5 51.00 -3.38 -53.13
C ASP A 5 50.92 -3.03 -51.62
N PHE A 6 51.00 -1.72 -51.28
CA PHE A 6 50.98 -1.28 -49.90
C PHE A 6 49.58 -0.83 -49.37
N LEU A 7 48.59 -0.74 -50.29
CA LEU A 7 47.21 -0.29 -49.93
C LEU A 7 46.24 -1.43 -49.68
N SER A 8 46.65 -2.69 -49.83
CA SER A 8 45.75 -3.84 -49.66
C SER A 8 45.77 -4.47 -48.26
N PHE A 9 46.58 -3.95 -47.33
CA PHE A 9 46.76 -4.56 -45.99
C PHE A 9 46.10 -3.77 -44.83
N VAL A 10 45.38 -2.67 -45.09
CA VAL A 10 44.77 -1.81 -44.05
C VAL A 10 43.23 -1.95 -43.96
N ALA A 11 42.61 -2.78 -44.81
CA ALA A 11 41.14 -2.90 -44.85
C ALA A 11 40.57 -4.09 -44.04
N GLY A 12 41.38 -4.78 -43.23
CA GLY A 12 40.96 -6.00 -42.50
C GLY A 12 40.81 -5.90 -40.98
N ALA A 13 40.92 -4.73 -40.38
CA ALA A 13 41.01 -4.59 -38.93
C ALA A 13 39.98 -3.61 -38.34
N ALA A 14 38.69 -3.77 -38.63
CA ALA A 14 37.65 -2.96 -37.96
C ALA A 14 36.24 -3.56 -38.02
N ALA A 15 36.08 -4.78 -37.60
CA ALA A 15 34.75 -5.28 -37.23
C ALA A 15 34.90 -6.34 -36.13
N TRP A 16 35.47 -5.94 -35.00
CA TRP A 16 35.13 -6.66 -33.78
C TRP A 16 33.72 -6.23 -33.41
N PRO A 17 32.74 -7.17 -33.32
CA PRO A 17 31.49 -6.85 -32.67
C PRO A 17 31.86 -6.49 -31.23
N VAL A 18 31.68 -5.24 -30.85
CA VAL A 18 31.54 -4.86 -29.45
C VAL A 18 30.29 -5.60 -29.00
N ALA A 19 30.45 -6.85 -28.59
CA ALA A 19 29.43 -7.49 -27.77
C ALA A 19 29.31 -6.58 -26.56
N ALA A 20 28.25 -5.76 -26.57
CA ALA A 20 27.78 -5.09 -25.39
C ALA A 20 27.45 -6.23 -24.42
N SER A 21 28.43 -6.65 -23.64
CA SER A 21 28.18 -7.49 -22.47
C SER A 21 27.18 -6.67 -21.65
N ALA A 22 25.93 -7.11 -21.64
CA ALA A 22 24.95 -6.65 -20.69
C ALA A 22 25.62 -6.88 -19.33
N GLN A 23 26.16 -5.80 -18.76
CA GLN A 23 26.92 -5.85 -17.53
C GLN A 23 25.92 -6.34 -16.49
N GLN A 24 26.08 -7.61 -16.11
CA GLN A 24 25.18 -8.26 -15.16
C GLN A 24 25.30 -7.44 -13.87
N VAL A 25 24.26 -6.69 -13.54
CA VAL A 25 24.27 -5.79 -12.38
C VAL A 25 24.40 -6.68 -11.15
N ASP A 26 25.53 -6.56 -10.44
CA ASP A 26 25.76 -7.21 -9.15
C ASP A 26 24.93 -6.51 -8.08
N TYR A 27 23.63 -6.80 -8.11
CA TYR A 27 22.62 -6.25 -7.22
C TYR A 27 21.64 -7.36 -6.81
N PRO A 28 21.31 -7.47 -5.51
CA PRO A 28 21.92 -6.76 -4.39
C PRO A 28 23.21 -7.44 -3.91
N ASN A 29 24.24 -6.67 -3.57
CA ASN A 29 25.48 -7.16 -2.96
C ASN A 29 25.66 -6.71 -1.48
N ARG A 30 24.66 -6.04 -0.94
CA ARG A 30 24.53 -5.63 0.47
C ARG A 30 23.04 -5.57 0.85
N THR A 31 22.76 -5.33 2.12
CA THR A 31 21.37 -5.25 2.63
C THR A 31 20.57 -4.14 1.95
N VAL A 32 19.41 -4.51 1.42
CA VAL A 32 18.39 -3.59 0.92
C VAL A 32 17.37 -3.33 2.02
N ARG A 33 17.08 -2.07 2.30
CA ARG A 33 16.08 -1.65 3.29
C ARG A 33 14.77 -1.29 2.58
N ILE A 34 13.67 -1.85 3.03
CA ILE A 34 12.32 -1.47 2.61
C ILE A 34 11.71 -0.66 3.75
N VAL A 35 11.67 0.65 3.60
CA VAL A 35 11.14 1.60 4.60
C VAL A 35 9.64 1.72 4.43
N ILE A 36 8.87 1.57 5.51
CA ILE A 36 7.42 1.70 5.50
C ILE A 36 6.93 2.70 6.55
N GLY A 37 5.86 3.43 6.24
CA GLY A 37 5.31 4.48 7.11
C GLY A 37 4.35 3.99 8.20
N SER A 38 4.11 2.68 8.28
CA SER A 38 3.26 2.08 9.31
C SER A 38 4.07 1.50 10.47
N GLY A 39 3.45 1.42 11.64
CA GLY A 39 4.00 0.66 12.77
C GLY A 39 4.04 -0.84 12.49
N ALA A 40 4.83 -1.56 13.29
CA ALA A 40 4.97 -3.01 13.18
C ALA A 40 3.62 -3.72 13.42
N GLY A 41 3.42 -4.85 12.74
CA GLY A 41 2.22 -5.69 12.83
C GLY A 41 0.99 -5.17 12.08
N GLY A 42 1.05 -3.99 11.45
CA GLY A 42 -0.01 -3.53 10.54
C GLY A 42 -0.02 -4.30 9.22
N GLY A 43 -1.09 -4.17 8.42
CA GLY A 43 -1.21 -4.90 7.14
C GLY A 43 -0.08 -4.58 6.17
N THR A 44 0.31 -3.31 6.06
CA THR A 44 1.48 -2.90 5.26
C THR A 44 2.77 -3.59 5.73
N ASP A 45 3.00 -3.69 7.05
CA ASP A 45 4.18 -4.38 7.62
C ASP A 45 4.15 -5.88 7.32
N THR A 46 2.99 -6.52 7.52
CA THR A 46 2.79 -7.94 7.25
C THR A 46 3.10 -8.28 5.78
N VAL A 47 2.51 -7.54 4.84
CA VAL A 47 2.73 -7.77 3.40
C VAL A 47 4.16 -7.40 2.99
N ALA A 48 4.73 -6.30 3.53
CA ALA A 48 6.11 -5.90 3.23
C ALA A 48 7.14 -6.96 3.66
N ARG A 49 6.94 -7.63 4.80
CA ARG A 49 7.83 -8.72 5.26
C ARG A 49 7.73 -9.94 4.36
N ILE A 50 6.54 -10.29 3.87
CA ILE A 50 6.36 -11.37 2.89
C ILE A 50 7.09 -11.00 1.59
N VAL A 51 6.93 -9.77 1.09
CA VAL A 51 7.62 -9.27 -0.11
C VAL A 51 9.13 -9.27 0.08
N ALA A 52 9.64 -8.79 1.22
CA ALA A 52 11.07 -8.78 1.53
C ALA A 52 11.66 -10.20 1.51
N GLN A 53 11.00 -11.16 2.16
CA GLN A 53 11.39 -12.56 2.13
C GLN A 53 11.44 -13.10 0.68
N LYS A 54 10.42 -12.82 -0.12
CA LYS A 54 10.34 -13.30 -1.50
C LYS A 54 11.37 -12.64 -2.43
N LEU A 55 11.67 -11.36 -2.22
CA LEU A 55 12.76 -10.69 -2.93
C LEU A 55 14.13 -11.29 -2.58
N GLN A 56 14.34 -11.65 -1.32
CA GLN A 56 15.55 -12.35 -0.88
C GLN A 56 15.68 -13.73 -1.56
N GLU A 57 14.58 -14.49 -1.65
CA GLU A 57 14.55 -15.78 -2.35
C GLU A 57 14.81 -15.63 -3.86
N ALA A 58 14.28 -14.59 -4.50
CA ALA A 58 14.38 -14.38 -5.95
C ALA A 58 15.71 -13.75 -6.40
N LEU A 59 16.25 -12.81 -5.63
CA LEU A 59 17.41 -12.00 -6.03
C LEU A 59 18.69 -12.34 -5.26
N GLY A 60 18.59 -13.12 -4.17
CA GLY A 60 19.67 -13.27 -3.20
C GLY A 60 19.84 -12.02 -2.32
N GLY A 61 20.87 -12.01 -1.50
CA GLY A 61 21.13 -10.91 -0.57
C GLY A 61 20.15 -10.86 0.60
N THR A 62 20.09 -9.72 1.27
CA THR A 62 19.23 -9.50 2.44
C THR A 62 18.29 -8.33 2.20
N PHE A 63 17.00 -8.53 2.43
CA PHE A 63 15.97 -7.50 2.38
C PHE A 63 15.37 -7.32 3.77
N LEU A 64 15.45 -6.12 4.34
CA LEU A 64 14.94 -5.81 5.69
C LEU A 64 13.83 -4.78 5.62
N VAL A 65 12.74 -5.02 6.35
CA VAL A 65 11.67 -4.04 6.53
C VAL A 65 12.02 -3.16 7.74
N GLU A 66 12.00 -1.85 7.51
CA GLU A 66 12.21 -0.82 8.53
C GLU A 66 10.91 -0.02 8.72
N ASN A 67 10.32 -0.13 9.91
CA ASN A 67 9.15 0.66 10.27
C ASN A 67 9.57 2.08 10.67
N LYS A 68 9.03 3.09 10.00
CA LYS A 68 9.27 4.50 10.26
C LYS A 68 7.96 5.27 10.36
N PRO A 69 7.14 4.97 11.39
CA PRO A 69 5.87 5.64 11.60
C PRO A 69 6.09 7.10 12.02
N GLY A 70 5.09 7.94 11.77
CA GLY A 70 5.10 9.34 12.17
C GLY A 70 4.54 10.25 11.09
N ALA A 71 4.05 11.42 11.48
CA ALA A 71 3.43 12.41 10.59
C ALA A 71 2.38 11.76 9.67
N SER A 72 1.49 10.90 10.21
CA SER A 72 0.49 10.14 9.46
C SER A 72 1.08 9.29 8.33
N GLY A 73 2.27 8.71 8.54
CA GLY A 73 3.00 7.87 7.60
C GLY A 73 3.94 8.61 6.64
N ARG A 74 3.96 9.95 6.65
CA ARG A 74 4.79 10.79 5.74
C ARG A 74 6.29 10.70 5.99
N LEU A 75 6.72 10.29 7.19
CA LEU A 75 8.15 10.22 7.53
C LEU A 75 8.93 9.21 6.68
N ALA A 76 8.31 8.08 6.31
CA ALA A 76 8.94 7.07 5.49
C ALA A 76 9.19 7.55 4.04
N PRO A 77 8.19 8.02 3.27
CA PRO A 77 8.44 8.54 1.93
C PRO A 77 9.39 9.75 1.94
N ASP A 78 9.31 10.68 2.90
CA ASP A 78 10.27 11.79 3.03
C ASP A 78 11.71 11.29 3.20
N THR A 79 11.90 10.26 4.02
CA THR A 79 13.22 9.62 4.21
C THR A 79 13.74 8.98 2.92
N VAL A 80 12.88 8.28 2.19
CA VAL A 80 13.29 7.56 0.96
C VAL A 80 13.55 8.55 -0.17
N ALA A 81 12.73 9.57 -0.34
CA ALA A 81 12.93 10.62 -1.35
C ALA A 81 14.32 11.29 -1.26
N LYS A 82 14.87 11.41 -0.03
CA LYS A 82 16.18 12.00 0.25
C LYS A 82 17.33 10.98 0.28
N SER A 83 17.06 9.70 0.03
CA SER A 83 18.08 8.65 0.04
C SER A 83 18.86 8.61 -1.27
N ALA A 84 20.05 7.98 -1.25
CA ALA A 84 20.82 7.74 -2.47
C ALA A 84 20.03 6.87 -3.45
N PRO A 85 20.00 7.20 -4.76
CA PRO A 85 19.25 6.48 -5.77
C PRO A 85 20.01 5.24 -6.28
N ASP A 86 20.50 4.40 -5.39
CA ASP A 86 21.31 3.22 -5.68
C ASP A 86 20.57 1.88 -5.56
N GLY A 87 19.26 1.94 -5.26
CA GLY A 87 18.39 0.77 -5.10
C GLY A 87 18.45 0.10 -3.72
N TYR A 88 19.28 0.57 -2.77
CA TYR A 88 19.43 -0.06 -1.46
C TYR A 88 18.54 0.53 -0.36
N THR A 89 17.84 1.61 -0.66
CA THR A 89 16.77 2.12 0.19
C THR A 89 15.50 2.25 -0.65
N LEU A 90 14.53 1.39 -0.38
CA LEU A 90 13.26 1.32 -1.08
C LEU A 90 12.14 1.77 -0.16
N LEU A 91 11.05 2.23 -0.73
CA LEU A 91 9.81 2.56 -0.06
C LEU A 91 8.80 1.43 -0.25
N GLY A 92 8.29 0.87 0.82
CA GLY A 92 7.04 0.14 0.82
C GLY A 92 5.90 1.16 0.91
N ALA A 93 5.46 1.63 -0.24
CA ALA A 93 4.48 2.69 -0.35
C ALA A 93 3.06 2.21 -0.09
N ALA A 94 2.32 2.98 0.71
CA ALA A 94 0.89 2.82 0.92
C ALA A 94 0.15 4.11 0.54
N PRO A 95 -1.12 4.06 0.11
CA PRO A 95 -1.83 5.22 -0.42
C PRO A 95 -1.99 6.37 0.58
N GLY A 96 -2.03 6.07 1.88
CA GLY A 96 -2.29 7.07 2.92
C GLY A 96 -1.35 8.27 2.92
N ALA A 97 -0.04 8.04 2.78
CA ALA A 97 0.96 9.09 2.71
C ALA A 97 1.30 9.50 1.26
N MET A 98 0.81 8.76 0.28
CA MET A 98 1.06 9.00 -1.14
C MET A 98 -0.17 9.65 -1.79
N THR A 99 -1.00 8.87 -2.46
CA THR A 99 -2.12 9.35 -3.30
C THR A 99 -3.22 10.03 -2.48
N VAL A 100 -3.60 9.47 -1.33
CA VAL A 100 -4.59 10.08 -0.43
C VAL A 100 -4.02 11.33 0.22
N GLY A 101 -2.77 11.26 0.70
CA GLY A 101 -2.09 12.40 1.30
C GLY A 101 -2.00 13.60 0.37
N THR A 102 -1.70 13.37 -0.90
CA THR A 102 -1.68 14.43 -1.94
C THR A 102 -3.06 15.08 -2.14
N ALA A 103 -4.15 14.35 -1.89
CA ALA A 103 -5.49 14.87 -2.05
C ALA A 103 -5.99 15.67 -0.83
N ILE A 104 -5.42 15.46 0.36
CA ILE A 104 -5.95 16.01 1.63
C ILE A 104 -5.06 17.05 2.30
N TRP A 105 -3.74 17.04 2.04
CA TRP A 105 -2.82 17.98 2.66
C TRP A 105 -2.37 19.05 1.67
N ASP A 106 -2.43 20.29 2.08
CA ASP A 106 -1.97 21.43 1.27
C ASP A 106 -0.45 21.41 1.07
N HIS A 107 0.29 20.76 1.99
CA HIS A 107 1.74 20.66 1.91
C HIS A 107 2.24 19.29 2.37
N ILE A 108 3.00 18.64 1.48
CA ILE A 108 3.78 17.42 1.78
C ILE A 108 5.23 17.65 1.36
N PRO A 109 6.23 17.10 2.11
CA PRO A 109 7.66 17.41 1.88
C PRO A 109 8.28 16.67 0.68
N TYR A 110 7.48 16.06 -0.20
CA TYR A 110 7.90 15.31 -1.39
C TYR A 110 6.82 15.39 -2.47
N ASP A 111 7.24 15.22 -3.72
CA ASP A 111 6.35 15.03 -4.88
C ASP A 111 6.29 13.54 -5.24
N ILE A 112 5.10 12.93 -5.13
CA ILE A 112 4.92 11.48 -5.33
C ILE A 112 5.24 11.00 -6.75
N PHE A 113 5.32 11.91 -7.72
CA PHE A 113 5.61 11.59 -9.13
C PHE A 113 7.02 12.00 -9.58
N LYS A 114 7.69 12.93 -8.85
CA LYS A 114 9.02 13.42 -9.22
C LYS A 114 10.14 12.87 -8.36
N ASP A 115 9.86 12.63 -7.06
CA ASP A 115 10.89 12.27 -6.10
C ASP A 115 11.05 10.75 -5.94
N PHE A 116 10.27 9.97 -6.71
CA PHE A 116 10.30 8.50 -6.64
C PHE A 116 10.39 7.84 -8.01
N THR A 117 11.08 6.70 -8.04
CA THR A 117 11.07 5.73 -9.13
C THR A 117 10.06 4.64 -8.77
N PRO A 118 8.92 4.50 -9.48
CA PRO A 118 7.98 3.41 -9.26
C PRO A 118 8.60 2.09 -9.71
N ILE A 119 8.28 0.99 -9.00
CA ILE A 119 8.76 -0.35 -9.32
C ILE A 119 7.59 -1.27 -9.61
N SER A 120 6.76 -1.58 -8.61
CA SER A 120 5.60 -2.46 -8.80
C SER A 120 4.58 -2.32 -7.67
N LEU A 121 3.31 -2.49 -8.00
CA LEU A 121 2.22 -2.74 -7.04
C LEU A 121 2.23 -4.22 -6.69
N MET A 122 2.47 -4.56 -5.43
CA MET A 122 2.65 -5.94 -4.98
C MET A 122 1.31 -6.61 -4.66
N ALA A 123 0.49 -5.95 -3.86
CA ALA A 123 -0.80 -6.47 -3.44
C ALA A 123 -1.77 -5.34 -3.09
N ASP A 124 -3.05 -5.58 -3.34
CA ASP A 124 -4.17 -4.74 -2.94
C ASP A 124 -5.01 -5.47 -1.89
N TYR A 125 -5.46 -4.78 -0.88
CA TYR A 125 -6.27 -5.36 0.17
C TYR A 125 -7.37 -4.40 0.63
N PRO A 126 -8.62 -4.92 0.69
CA PRO A 126 -9.79 -4.14 1.05
C PRO A 126 -9.79 -3.74 2.54
N LEU A 127 -10.65 -2.78 2.89
CA LEU A 127 -10.97 -2.46 4.27
C LEU A 127 -12.27 -3.17 4.67
N ILE A 128 -12.35 -3.51 5.96
CA ILE A 128 -13.54 -4.11 6.58
C ILE A 128 -13.99 -3.20 7.71
N VAL A 129 -15.30 -2.97 7.80
CA VAL A 129 -15.93 -2.28 8.92
C VAL A 129 -16.04 -3.26 10.09
N LEU A 130 -15.34 -2.98 11.16
CA LEU A 130 -15.21 -3.85 12.33
C LEU A 130 -15.79 -3.21 13.58
N VAL A 131 -16.37 -4.05 14.41
CA VAL A 131 -16.73 -3.75 15.80
C VAL A 131 -16.23 -4.87 16.73
N ASN A 132 -16.11 -4.60 18.02
CA ASN A 132 -15.89 -5.66 19.01
C ASN A 132 -17.03 -6.68 18.94
N LYS A 133 -16.74 -7.98 19.17
CA LYS A 133 -17.77 -9.04 19.17
C LYS A 133 -18.92 -8.76 20.16
N SER A 134 -18.61 -8.11 21.28
CA SER A 134 -19.60 -7.71 22.30
C SER A 134 -20.40 -6.47 21.95
N HIS A 135 -20.05 -5.77 20.86
CA HIS A 135 -20.79 -4.58 20.42
C HIS A 135 -22.22 -4.96 20.02
N PRO A 136 -23.26 -4.17 20.41
CA PRO A 136 -24.66 -4.52 20.15
C PRO A 136 -25.03 -4.54 18.65
N ALA A 137 -24.31 -3.80 17.80
CA ALA A 137 -24.58 -3.78 16.37
C ALA A 137 -24.11 -5.05 15.66
N HIS A 138 -24.98 -5.65 14.84
CA HIS A 138 -24.74 -6.80 13.97
C HIS A 138 -24.77 -6.43 12.48
N THR A 139 -25.25 -5.25 12.17
CA THR A 139 -25.39 -4.71 10.81
C THR A 139 -24.91 -3.26 10.75
N ILE A 140 -24.65 -2.76 9.55
CA ILE A 140 -24.30 -1.35 9.33
C ILE A 140 -25.45 -0.42 9.80
N ALA A 141 -26.70 -0.79 9.55
CA ALA A 141 -27.85 -0.01 9.99
C ALA A 141 -27.91 0.09 11.53
N GLU A 142 -27.64 -1.01 12.24
CA GLU A 142 -27.59 -1.02 13.71
C GLU A 142 -26.38 -0.23 14.23
N LEU A 143 -25.21 -0.29 13.56
CA LEU A 143 -24.07 0.54 13.92
C LEU A 143 -24.40 2.03 13.80
N VAL A 144 -24.99 2.45 12.69
CA VAL A 144 -25.43 3.84 12.46
C VAL A 144 -26.43 4.28 13.53
N ALA A 145 -27.43 3.45 13.86
CA ALA A 145 -28.40 3.74 14.90
C ALA A 145 -27.74 3.88 16.27
N TRP A 146 -26.79 2.97 16.60
CA TRP A 146 -26.07 3.01 17.87
C TRP A 146 -25.20 4.27 17.99
N LEU A 147 -24.46 4.66 16.93
CA LEU A 147 -23.63 5.86 16.91
C LEU A 147 -24.46 7.12 17.15
N LYS A 148 -25.66 7.21 16.53
CA LYS A 148 -26.58 8.33 16.71
C LYS A 148 -27.18 8.39 18.14
N ALA A 149 -27.44 7.23 18.72
CA ALA A 149 -27.97 7.12 20.09
C ALA A 149 -26.91 7.36 21.19
N ASN A 150 -25.61 7.19 20.85
CA ASN A 150 -24.52 7.27 21.81
C ASN A 150 -23.42 8.26 21.36
N PRO A 151 -23.71 9.54 21.08
CA PRO A 151 -22.75 10.46 20.48
C PRO A 151 -21.46 10.64 21.31
N ASN A 152 -21.55 10.55 22.64
CA ASN A 152 -20.39 10.65 23.55
C ASN A 152 -19.48 9.41 23.55
N LYS A 153 -19.92 8.28 22.98
CA LYS A 153 -19.16 7.04 22.82
C LYS A 153 -18.84 6.74 21.35
N ALA A 154 -19.39 7.55 20.45
CA ALA A 154 -19.22 7.41 19.02
C ALA A 154 -17.80 7.86 18.64
N ASN A 155 -16.90 6.91 18.52
CA ASN A 155 -15.52 7.14 18.10
C ASN A 155 -15.03 5.99 17.20
N TYR A 156 -13.98 6.24 16.45
CA TYR A 156 -13.36 5.24 15.59
C TYR A 156 -11.85 5.30 15.64
N ALA A 157 -11.21 4.13 15.47
CA ALA A 157 -9.77 4.02 15.37
C ALA A 157 -9.29 4.24 13.93
N THR A 158 -8.22 5.01 13.76
CA THR A 158 -7.59 5.23 12.46
C THR A 158 -6.09 5.43 12.56
N PRO A 159 -5.26 4.70 11.77
CA PRO A 159 -3.82 4.88 11.77
C PRO A 159 -3.31 5.83 10.68
N SER A 160 -4.11 6.15 9.66
CA SER A 160 -3.69 7.02 8.56
C SER A 160 -4.89 7.47 7.71
N PRO A 161 -4.70 8.47 6.83
CA PRO A 161 -5.77 9.03 5.99
C PRO A 161 -6.51 8.03 5.10
N VAL A 162 -5.85 6.96 4.63
CA VAL A 162 -6.49 5.95 3.78
C VAL A 162 -7.63 5.22 4.51
N PHE A 163 -7.58 5.18 5.84
CA PHE A 163 -8.65 4.64 6.68
C PHE A 163 -9.65 5.74 7.08
N THR A 164 -9.13 6.92 7.43
CA THR A 164 -9.96 8.05 7.86
C THR A 164 -10.93 8.50 6.77
N LEU A 165 -10.45 8.65 5.54
CA LEU A 165 -11.25 9.23 4.45
C LEU A 165 -12.51 8.41 4.12
N PRO A 166 -12.47 7.07 3.98
CA PRO A 166 -13.69 6.27 3.83
C PRO A 166 -14.62 6.34 5.04
N ILE A 167 -14.10 6.48 6.27
CA ILE A 167 -14.93 6.64 7.47
C ILE A 167 -15.62 8.01 7.47
N GLU A 168 -14.91 9.08 7.15
CA GLU A 168 -15.51 10.41 7.03
C GLU A 168 -16.60 10.43 5.94
N HIS A 169 -16.36 9.78 4.80
CA HIS A 169 -17.37 9.64 3.76
C HIS A 169 -18.59 8.83 4.26
N PHE A 170 -18.35 7.74 4.97
CA PHE A 170 -19.41 6.96 5.64
C PHE A 170 -20.23 7.83 6.61
N LYS A 171 -19.58 8.67 7.42
CA LYS A 171 -20.27 9.59 8.35
C LYS A 171 -21.17 10.58 7.61
N ILE A 172 -20.69 11.15 6.50
CA ILE A 172 -21.45 12.08 5.66
C ILE A 172 -22.68 11.37 5.07
N LYS A 173 -22.51 10.18 4.47
CA LYS A 173 -23.60 9.41 3.85
C LYS A 173 -24.65 8.95 4.84
N THR A 174 -24.28 8.68 6.08
CA THR A 174 -25.19 8.12 7.10
C THR A 174 -25.71 9.15 8.10
N GLY A 175 -25.06 10.31 8.20
CA GLY A 175 -25.28 11.30 9.24
C GLY A 175 -24.94 10.79 10.65
N ALA A 176 -24.10 9.75 10.76
CA ALA A 176 -23.66 9.21 12.05
C ALA A 176 -22.51 10.06 12.61
N PRO A 177 -22.60 10.52 13.89
CA PRO A 177 -21.47 11.18 14.53
C PRO A 177 -20.41 10.15 14.88
N ALA A 178 -19.13 10.51 14.72
CA ALA A 178 -18.01 9.78 15.35
C ALA A 178 -16.74 10.64 15.36
N THR A 179 -15.94 10.50 16.42
CA THR A 179 -14.67 11.20 16.60
C THR A 179 -13.50 10.28 16.29
N ALA A 180 -12.53 10.76 15.52
CA ALA A 180 -11.34 10.02 15.18
C ALA A 180 -10.40 9.88 16.39
N ILE A 181 -9.85 8.68 16.60
CA ILE A 181 -8.75 8.41 17.54
C ILE A 181 -7.61 7.86 16.73
N SER A 182 -6.49 8.60 16.69
CA SER A 182 -5.32 8.25 15.90
C SER A 182 -4.45 7.22 16.59
N TYR A 183 -3.97 6.25 15.81
CA TYR A 183 -3.04 5.19 16.22
C TYR A 183 -1.84 5.13 15.27
N ARG A 184 -0.79 4.38 15.63
CA ARG A 184 0.43 4.24 14.80
C ARG A 184 0.32 3.11 13.78
N SER A 185 -0.59 2.16 14.01
CA SER A 185 -0.79 0.99 13.15
C SER A 185 -2.22 0.47 13.25
N SER A 186 -2.62 -0.34 12.28
CA SER A 186 -3.90 -1.05 12.31
C SER A 186 -3.98 -2.10 13.42
N SER A 187 -2.85 -2.65 13.85
CA SER A 187 -2.80 -3.56 15.02
C SER A 187 -3.17 -2.83 16.31
N GLU A 188 -2.70 -1.59 16.50
CA GLU A 188 -3.13 -0.77 17.63
C GLU A 188 -4.62 -0.42 17.53
N SER A 189 -5.13 -0.15 16.32
CA SER A 189 -6.57 0.05 16.08
C SER A 189 -7.39 -1.19 16.46
N ILE A 190 -6.93 -2.40 16.11
CA ILE A 190 -7.57 -3.65 16.52
C ILE A 190 -7.53 -3.81 18.03
N THR A 191 -6.39 -3.56 18.67
CA THR A 191 -6.26 -3.61 20.13
C THR A 191 -7.25 -2.67 20.82
N SER A 192 -7.44 -1.46 20.27
CA SER A 192 -8.41 -0.50 20.80
C SER A 192 -9.87 -0.96 20.67
N LEU A 193 -10.21 -1.66 19.57
CA LEU A 193 -11.51 -2.30 19.40
C LEU A 193 -11.71 -3.43 20.40
N LEU A 194 -10.72 -4.30 20.57
CA LEU A 194 -10.78 -5.45 21.49
C LEU A 194 -10.94 -5.00 22.95
N SER A 195 -10.29 -3.89 23.32
CA SER A 195 -10.41 -3.31 24.67
C SER A 195 -11.66 -2.44 24.87
N GLY A 196 -12.43 -2.19 23.81
CA GLY A 196 -13.61 -1.32 23.85
C GLY A 196 -13.30 0.18 23.97
N GLN A 197 -12.06 0.59 23.75
CA GLN A 197 -11.66 2.00 23.71
C GLN A 197 -12.27 2.74 22.50
N THR A 198 -12.40 2.04 21.37
CA THR A 198 -13.05 2.55 20.18
C THR A 198 -14.27 1.71 19.82
N ALA A 199 -15.32 2.37 19.28
CA ALA A 199 -16.57 1.73 18.93
C ALA A 199 -16.47 0.93 17.64
N PHE A 200 -15.80 1.47 16.64
CA PHE A 200 -15.61 0.81 15.34
C PHE A 200 -14.28 1.24 14.67
N ALA A 201 -13.89 0.55 13.63
CA ALA A 201 -12.81 0.94 12.75
C ALA A 201 -13.03 0.36 11.34
N PHE A 202 -12.41 1.00 10.34
CA PHE A 202 -12.20 0.38 9.04
C PHE A 202 -10.77 -0.12 9.03
N VAL A 203 -10.58 -1.43 8.88
CA VAL A 203 -9.24 -2.06 8.98
C VAL A 203 -9.03 -2.96 7.78
N GLU A 204 -7.81 -2.97 7.25
CA GLU A 204 -7.44 -3.82 6.13
C GLU A 204 -7.46 -5.31 6.46
N THR A 205 -7.74 -6.13 5.44
CA THR A 205 -7.90 -7.59 5.56
C THR A 205 -6.69 -8.32 6.14
N PRO A 206 -5.42 -7.99 5.86
CA PRO A 206 -4.28 -8.74 6.37
C PRO A 206 -4.19 -8.86 7.90
N VAL A 207 -4.73 -7.88 8.62
CA VAL A 207 -4.73 -7.91 10.10
C VAL A 207 -6.11 -8.19 10.69
N SER A 208 -7.19 -7.96 9.93
CA SER A 208 -8.56 -8.16 10.41
C SER A 208 -9.08 -9.58 10.18
N ALA A 209 -8.71 -10.23 9.08
CA ALA A 209 -9.20 -11.56 8.74
C ALA A 209 -8.93 -12.61 9.84
N PRO A 210 -7.74 -12.71 10.46
CA PRO A 210 -7.51 -13.61 11.57
C PRO A 210 -8.44 -13.33 12.77
N GLN A 211 -8.63 -12.06 13.14
CA GLN A 211 -9.46 -11.66 14.28
C GLN A 211 -10.95 -11.95 14.08
N ILE A 212 -11.39 -11.90 12.81
CA ILE A 212 -12.75 -12.30 12.42
C ILE A 212 -12.86 -13.83 12.53
N GLY A 213 -11.90 -14.58 11.98
CA GLY A 213 -11.88 -16.04 12.00
C GLY A 213 -11.85 -16.62 13.41
N GLU A 214 -11.11 -16.00 14.34
CA GLU A 214 -11.05 -16.34 15.76
C GLU A 214 -12.30 -15.89 16.54
N GLY A 215 -13.16 -15.09 15.91
CA GLY A 215 -14.39 -14.59 16.48
C GLY A 215 -14.19 -13.52 17.57
N HIS A 216 -13.05 -12.83 17.58
CA HIS A 216 -12.79 -11.72 18.49
C HIS A 216 -13.46 -10.43 18.04
N LEU A 217 -13.51 -10.19 16.73
CA LEU A 217 -14.17 -9.05 16.09
C LEU A 217 -15.32 -9.50 15.20
N ARG A 218 -16.29 -8.63 15.02
CA ARG A 218 -17.39 -8.80 14.07
C ARG A 218 -17.19 -7.88 12.88
N ALA A 219 -17.21 -8.46 11.67
CA ALA A 219 -17.25 -7.74 10.42
C ALA A 219 -18.69 -7.38 10.08
N LEU A 220 -18.93 -6.13 9.75
CA LEU A 220 -20.27 -5.63 9.37
C LEU A 220 -20.41 -5.43 7.87
N ALA A 221 -19.36 -4.99 7.19
CA ALA A 221 -19.31 -4.81 5.75
C ALA A 221 -17.88 -4.69 5.24
N VAL A 222 -17.69 -4.90 3.94
CA VAL A 222 -16.45 -4.59 3.20
C VAL A 222 -16.62 -3.30 2.40
N THR A 223 -15.53 -2.58 2.17
CA THR A 223 -15.51 -1.31 1.43
C THR A 223 -15.25 -1.48 -0.06
N THR A 224 -15.39 -2.68 -0.58
CA THR A 224 -15.24 -3.00 -2.00
C THR A 224 -16.56 -2.89 -2.76
N THR A 225 -16.49 -2.80 -4.08
CA THR A 225 -17.68 -2.79 -4.96
C THR A 225 -18.36 -4.15 -5.08
N ALA A 226 -17.64 -5.24 -4.75
CA ALA A 226 -18.13 -6.62 -4.69
C ALA A 226 -17.65 -7.29 -3.41
N ARG A 227 -18.32 -8.33 -2.97
CA ARG A 227 -17.89 -9.13 -1.81
C ARG A 227 -16.53 -9.75 -2.03
N ILE A 228 -15.79 -9.96 -0.95
CA ILE A 228 -14.48 -10.61 -0.97
C ILE A 228 -14.68 -12.12 -1.02
N PRO A 229 -14.08 -12.85 -1.98
CA PRO A 229 -14.25 -14.30 -2.10
C PRO A 229 -13.87 -15.10 -0.85
N GLU A 230 -12.90 -14.63 -0.08
CA GLU A 230 -12.43 -15.22 1.18
C GLU A 230 -13.39 -14.97 2.36
N LEU A 231 -14.30 -14.01 2.21
CA LEU A 231 -15.26 -13.59 3.24
C LEU A 231 -16.65 -13.39 2.62
N PRO A 232 -17.24 -14.44 2.00
CA PRO A 232 -18.43 -14.32 1.13
C PRO A 232 -19.71 -13.91 1.89
N ASP A 233 -19.76 -14.16 3.19
CA ASP A 233 -20.91 -13.83 4.04
C ASP A 233 -20.95 -12.35 4.43
N ILE A 234 -19.84 -11.60 4.28
CA ILE A 234 -19.76 -10.19 4.65
C ILE A 234 -20.25 -9.35 3.46
N PRO A 235 -21.31 -8.55 3.63
CA PRO A 235 -21.84 -7.70 2.56
C PRO A 235 -20.90 -6.54 2.26
N THR A 236 -21.05 -5.94 1.08
CA THR A 236 -20.45 -4.63 0.78
C THR A 236 -21.21 -3.53 1.52
N LEU A 237 -20.58 -2.36 1.71
CA LEU A 237 -21.28 -1.18 2.25
C LEU A 237 -22.48 -0.79 1.38
N ALA A 238 -22.39 -0.94 0.06
CA ALA A 238 -23.50 -0.68 -0.85
C ALA A 238 -24.67 -1.64 -0.64
N GLU A 239 -24.43 -2.94 -0.49
CA GLU A 239 -25.45 -3.94 -0.13
C GLU A 239 -26.06 -3.66 1.26
N ALA A 240 -25.28 -3.09 2.17
CA ALA A 240 -25.73 -2.69 3.52
C ALA A 240 -26.42 -1.31 3.55
N GLY A 241 -26.72 -0.71 2.39
CA GLY A 241 -27.47 0.55 2.28
C GLY A 241 -26.61 1.83 2.29
N VAL A 242 -25.28 1.72 2.24
CA VAL A 242 -24.37 2.88 2.20
C VAL A 242 -23.55 2.82 0.89
N ALA A 243 -24.14 3.40 -0.15
CA ALA A 243 -23.51 3.45 -1.47
C ALA A 243 -22.32 4.45 -1.52
N ASP A 244 -21.45 4.26 -2.51
CA ASP A 244 -20.31 5.14 -2.88
C ASP A 244 -19.18 5.24 -1.85
N VAL A 245 -19.25 4.53 -0.73
CA VAL A 245 -18.16 4.47 0.24
C VAL A 245 -17.25 3.28 -0.11
N VAL A 246 -16.27 3.54 -0.96
CA VAL A 246 -15.31 2.53 -1.45
C VAL A 246 -13.91 2.92 -1.01
N GLY A 247 -13.16 1.95 -0.49
CA GLY A 247 -11.78 2.12 -0.08
C GLY A 247 -10.99 0.81 -0.10
N SER A 248 -9.75 0.88 -0.49
CA SER A 248 -8.77 -0.20 -0.34
C SER A 248 -7.42 0.41 0.00
N THR A 249 -6.54 -0.40 0.51
CA THR A 249 -5.13 -0.04 0.65
C THR A 249 -4.26 -1.06 -0.07
N TYR A 250 -2.98 -0.75 -0.23
CA TYR A 250 -2.05 -1.59 -0.97
C TYR A 250 -0.63 -1.46 -0.44
N LEU A 251 0.22 -2.37 -0.88
CA LEU A 251 1.67 -2.23 -0.84
C LEU A 251 2.21 -2.09 -2.26
N ALA A 252 2.86 -0.96 -2.55
CA ALA A 252 3.69 -0.79 -3.74
C ALA A 252 5.17 -0.67 -3.35
N LEU A 253 6.06 -1.14 -4.22
CA LEU A 253 7.48 -0.95 -4.08
C LEU A 253 7.92 0.22 -4.96
N MET A 254 8.64 1.17 -4.38
CA MET A 254 9.19 2.34 -5.05
C MET A 254 10.60 2.60 -4.53
N GLY A 255 11.37 3.43 -5.20
CA GLY A 255 12.63 3.92 -4.68
C GLY A 255 12.76 5.42 -4.86
N PRO A 256 13.86 6.07 -4.40
CA PRO A 256 14.10 7.47 -4.69
C PRO A 256 14.24 7.69 -6.19
N ALA A 257 13.96 8.91 -6.66
CA ALA A 257 14.09 9.25 -8.07
C ALA A 257 15.52 9.03 -8.56
N GLY A 258 15.66 8.47 -9.78
CA GLY A 258 16.95 8.28 -10.42
C GLY A 258 17.65 6.97 -10.09
N ILE A 259 16.97 5.95 -9.57
CA ILE A 259 17.52 4.59 -9.50
C ILE A 259 17.96 4.16 -10.91
N PRO A 260 19.20 3.58 -11.09
CA PRO A 260 19.65 3.10 -12.38
C PRO A 260 18.65 2.14 -13.01
N THR A 261 18.31 2.37 -14.28
CA THR A 261 17.32 1.57 -15.03
C THR A 261 17.55 0.05 -14.93
N PRO A 262 18.79 -0.47 -14.96
CA PRO A 262 19.02 -1.92 -14.81
C PRO A 262 18.62 -2.44 -13.42
N ILE A 263 18.78 -1.64 -12.36
CA ILE A 263 18.38 -2.02 -11.00
C ILE A 263 16.85 -1.96 -10.86
N ALA A 264 16.23 -0.88 -11.33
CA ALA A 264 14.76 -0.74 -11.31
C ALA A 264 14.08 -1.86 -12.09
N GLY A 265 14.58 -2.17 -13.31
CA GLY A 265 14.06 -3.25 -14.14
C GLY A 265 14.25 -4.64 -13.51
N LYS A 266 15.39 -4.89 -12.83
CA LYS A 266 15.63 -6.14 -12.09
C LYS A 266 14.64 -6.30 -10.93
N LEU A 267 14.39 -5.24 -10.18
CA LEU A 267 13.39 -5.23 -9.10
C LEU A 267 11.97 -5.43 -9.62
N GLU A 268 11.58 -4.73 -10.69
CA GLU A 268 10.25 -4.89 -11.31
C GLU A 268 10.03 -6.33 -11.78
N ALA A 269 11.00 -6.89 -12.51
CA ALA A 269 10.92 -8.27 -12.99
C ALA A 269 10.78 -9.27 -11.85
N ALA A 270 11.57 -9.10 -10.77
CA ALA A 270 11.47 -9.94 -9.58
C ALA A 270 10.08 -9.81 -8.89
N CYS A 271 9.55 -8.59 -8.74
CA CYS A 271 8.23 -8.34 -8.18
C CYS A 271 7.13 -9.08 -8.98
N ARG A 272 7.15 -8.97 -10.30
CA ARG A 272 6.19 -9.65 -11.18
C ARG A 272 6.32 -11.17 -11.11
N GLN A 273 7.54 -11.69 -11.06
CA GLN A 273 7.79 -13.13 -10.89
C GLN A 273 7.24 -13.63 -9.55
N ILE A 274 7.53 -12.92 -8.45
CA ILE A 274 7.08 -13.27 -7.10
C ILE A 274 5.56 -13.33 -7.03
N THR A 275 4.87 -12.30 -7.52
CA THR A 275 3.40 -12.21 -7.44
C THR A 275 2.69 -13.28 -8.30
N ALA A 276 3.37 -13.83 -9.30
CA ALA A 276 2.87 -14.92 -10.14
C ALA A 276 2.99 -16.31 -9.47
N THR A 277 3.84 -16.46 -8.44
CA THR A 277 4.07 -17.75 -7.76
C THR A 277 2.83 -18.21 -6.98
N ASP A 278 2.60 -19.51 -6.93
CA ASP A 278 1.48 -20.09 -6.17
C ASP A 278 1.65 -19.87 -4.66
N ASP A 279 2.89 -19.88 -4.14
CA ASP A 279 3.15 -19.60 -2.73
C ASP A 279 2.75 -18.16 -2.36
N PHE A 280 3.13 -17.15 -3.17
CA PHE A 280 2.74 -15.78 -2.91
C PHE A 280 1.22 -15.59 -2.99
N LYS A 281 0.58 -16.18 -4.01
CA LYS A 281 -0.89 -16.17 -4.17
C LYS A 281 -1.58 -16.81 -2.96
N ALA A 282 -1.09 -17.96 -2.49
CA ALA A 282 -1.65 -18.65 -1.33
C ALA A 282 -1.52 -17.79 -0.06
N ARG A 283 -0.36 -17.12 0.15
CA ARG A 283 -0.16 -16.21 1.29
C ARG A 283 -1.08 -14.99 1.22
N MET A 284 -1.24 -14.38 0.04
CA MET A 284 -2.16 -13.26 -0.13
C MET A 284 -3.61 -13.69 0.08
N LYS A 285 -4.01 -14.83 -0.45
CA LYS A 285 -5.35 -15.40 -0.21
C LYS A 285 -5.63 -15.61 1.28
N ALA A 286 -4.67 -16.14 2.05
CA ALA A 286 -4.82 -16.32 3.50
C ALA A 286 -5.01 -14.98 4.26
N LEU A 287 -4.58 -13.88 3.66
CA LEU A 287 -4.75 -12.51 4.18
C LEU A 287 -5.97 -11.80 3.56
N ALA A 288 -6.77 -12.49 2.77
CA ALA A 288 -7.84 -11.91 1.95
C ALA A 288 -7.36 -10.68 1.15
N ALA A 289 -6.16 -10.78 0.58
CA ALA A 289 -5.49 -9.77 -0.24
C ALA A 289 -5.31 -10.30 -1.66
N THR A 290 -5.31 -9.40 -2.64
CA THR A 290 -5.14 -9.72 -4.06
C THR A 290 -3.71 -9.46 -4.49
N PRO A 291 -2.94 -10.47 -4.94
CA PRO A 291 -1.63 -10.26 -5.55
C PRO A 291 -1.79 -9.56 -6.91
N ILE A 292 -0.93 -8.58 -7.23
CA ILE A 292 -1.02 -7.79 -8.47
C ILE A 292 0.21 -8.02 -9.35
N GLY A 293 1.39 -7.52 -8.99
CA GLY A 293 2.60 -7.60 -9.81
C GLY A 293 2.56 -6.68 -11.03
N SER A 294 2.28 -5.40 -10.82
CA SER A 294 2.20 -4.42 -11.90
C SER A 294 3.55 -4.07 -12.49
N THR A 295 3.55 -3.48 -13.68
CA THR A 295 4.66 -2.68 -14.19
C THR A 295 4.75 -1.34 -13.45
N ALA A 296 5.86 -0.63 -13.60
CA ALA A 296 6.04 0.73 -13.09
C ALA A 296 5.04 1.71 -13.68
N ASP A 297 4.74 1.56 -14.99
CA ASP A 297 3.76 2.42 -15.69
C ASP A 297 2.34 2.20 -15.19
N GLU A 298 1.92 0.94 -14.97
CA GLU A 298 0.62 0.60 -14.41
C GLU A 298 0.46 1.14 -12.98
N LEU A 299 1.51 1.05 -12.15
CA LEU A 299 1.52 1.66 -10.82
C LEU A 299 1.34 3.18 -10.91
N THR A 300 2.10 3.83 -11.80
CA THR A 300 2.01 5.28 -12.01
C THR A 300 0.61 5.70 -12.47
N ALA A 301 0.03 4.97 -13.41
CA ALA A 301 -1.34 5.22 -13.91
C ALA A 301 -2.36 5.11 -12.77
N ARG A 302 -2.29 4.03 -11.97
CA ARG A 302 -3.15 3.86 -10.80
C ARG A 302 -3.01 5.01 -9.80
N MET A 303 -1.79 5.42 -9.48
CA MET A 303 -1.56 6.54 -8.56
C MET A 303 -2.19 7.85 -9.05
N ARG A 304 -2.09 8.14 -10.36
CA ARG A 304 -2.74 9.33 -10.96
C ARG A 304 -4.25 9.27 -10.86
N ASP A 305 -4.84 8.10 -11.11
CA ASP A 305 -6.28 7.88 -11.01
C ASP A 305 -6.78 8.04 -9.56
N GLU A 306 -6.02 7.51 -8.60
CA GLU A 306 -6.34 7.64 -7.18
C GLU A 306 -6.29 9.09 -6.70
N VAL A 307 -5.26 9.86 -7.07
CA VAL A 307 -5.18 11.29 -6.72
C VAL A 307 -6.41 12.04 -7.27
N ARG A 308 -6.79 11.81 -8.54
CA ARG A 308 -7.99 12.43 -9.12
C ARG A 308 -9.26 12.06 -8.36
N ARG A 309 -9.45 10.76 -8.09
CA ARG A 309 -10.62 10.24 -7.37
C ARG A 309 -10.71 10.81 -5.96
N TRP A 310 -9.63 10.73 -5.19
CA TRP A 310 -9.63 11.21 -3.81
C TRP A 310 -9.79 12.72 -3.71
N SER A 311 -9.17 13.50 -4.59
CA SER A 311 -9.38 14.95 -4.66
C SER A 311 -10.84 15.31 -4.96
N ALA A 312 -11.52 14.55 -5.83
CA ALA A 312 -12.94 14.74 -6.08
C ALA A 312 -13.80 14.44 -4.83
N VAL A 313 -13.53 13.30 -4.15
CA VAL A 313 -14.25 12.92 -2.91
C VAL A 313 -14.05 13.96 -1.80
N VAL A 314 -12.82 14.40 -1.56
CA VAL A 314 -12.51 15.42 -0.54
C VAL A 314 -13.26 16.73 -0.82
N LYS A 315 -13.28 17.15 -2.07
CA LYS A 315 -13.98 18.39 -2.49
C LYS A 315 -15.50 18.26 -2.37
N GLU A 316 -16.08 17.19 -2.88
CA GLU A 316 -17.51 16.93 -2.87
C GLU A 316 -18.06 16.80 -1.43
N ALA A 317 -17.35 16.04 -0.62
CA ALA A 317 -17.73 15.77 0.76
C ALA A 317 -17.32 16.90 1.73
N ASN A 318 -16.61 17.94 1.27
CA ASN A 318 -16.08 19.04 2.07
C ASN A 318 -15.32 18.54 3.32
N ILE A 319 -14.56 17.44 3.16
CA ILE A 319 -13.80 16.83 4.25
C ILE A 319 -12.59 17.69 4.55
N LYS A 320 -12.43 18.11 5.81
CA LYS A 320 -11.26 18.84 6.29
C LYS A 320 -10.44 17.93 7.19
N PHE A 321 -9.15 17.85 6.94
CA PHE A 321 -8.20 17.20 7.82
C PHE A 321 -7.40 18.28 8.57
N GLU A 322 -7.27 18.11 9.88
CA GLU A 322 -6.33 18.91 10.67
C GLU A 322 -4.89 18.56 10.22
N GLN A 323 -4.05 19.58 10.01
CA GLN A 323 -2.67 19.46 9.50
C GLN A 323 -1.70 18.98 10.57
#